data_67ca1e9e2550f80e726bbb8940734fc0
#
_entry.id   67ca1e9e2550f80e726bbb8940734fc0
#
_cell.length_a   1.000
_cell.length_b   1.000
_cell.length_c   1.000
_cell.angle_alpha   90.00
_cell.angle_beta   90.00
_cell.angle_gamma   90.00
#
_symmetry.space_group_name_H-M   'P 1'
#
loop_
_entity.id
_entity.type
_entity.pdbx_description
1 polymer ?
#
loop_
_entity_poly.entity_id
_entity_poly.type
_entity_poly.pdbx_seq_one_letter_code
_entity_poly.pdbx_strand_id
1 'polypeptide(L)'
;MKKRLISIFLLCTLFLTAISFTSCSNAKPEEGSVTRMTVDINPSVEFMIDDQNKIISVTALNDDGSILIVGEVFVGKTPEEAIEMMVTLASDTGYLVQGNAEASENTVKISVSGDSKYAEQLKEDITEKANDTLKALDING
;
A
#
# COMPACT_ATOMS: atom_id res chain seq x y z
N MET A 1 44.11 55.71 -6.72
CA MET A 1 43.82 54.36 -7.21
C MET A 1 43.58 53.34 -6.07
N LYS A 2 44.36 53.31 -5.01
CA LYS A 2 44.20 52.33 -3.90
C LYS A 2 42.85 52.37 -3.17
N LYS A 3 42.26 53.55 -2.97
CA LYS A 3 40.93 53.67 -2.28
C LYS A 3 39.75 53.13 -3.11
N ARG A 4 39.80 53.15 -4.42
CA ARG A 4 38.78 52.60 -5.31
C ARG A 4 38.81 51.06 -5.40
N LEU A 5 40.02 50.49 -5.33
CA LEU A 5 40.21 49.04 -5.29
C LEU A 5 39.72 48.42 -3.99
N ILE A 6 39.91 49.11 -2.85
CA ILE A 6 39.39 48.66 -1.53
C ILE A 6 37.87 48.70 -1.48
N SER A 7 37.25 49.73 -2.11
CA SER A 7 35.78 49.85 -2.17
C SER A 7 35.13 48.74 -3.02
N ILE A 8 35.78 48.35 -4.12
CA ILE A 8 35.29 47.26 -4.97
C ILE A 8 35.45 45.92 -4.27
N PHE A 9 36.53 45.70 -3.50
CA PHE A 9 36.73 44.49 -2.74
C PHE A 9 35.74 44.34 -1.58
N LEU A 10 35.38 45.46 -0.92
CA LEU A 10 34.39 45.47 0.14
C LEU A 10 32.96 45.20 -0.39
N LEU A 11 32.68 45.65 -1.63
CA LEU A 11 31.36 45.41 -2.28
C LEU A 11 31.21 43.96 -2.73
N CYS A 12 32.29 43.32 -3.18
CA CYS A 12 32.28 41.90 -3.56
C CYS A 12 32.12 40.96 -2.37
N THR A 13 32.69 41.30 -1.22
CA THR A 13 32.54 40.46 -0.02
C THR A 13 31.12 40.52 0.57
N LEU A 14 30.42 41.65 0.40
CA LEU A 14 29.03 41.78 0.83
C LEU A 14 28.04 41.00 -0.04
N PHE A 15 28.41 40.77 -1.31
CA PHE A 15 27.54 40.01 -2.25
C PHE A 15 27.71 38.47 -2.10
N LEU A 16 28.81 37.99 -1.50
CA LEU A 16 29.08 36.56 -1.36
C LEU A 16 28.40 35.93 -0.13
N THR A 17 27.87 36.73 0.78
CA THR A 17 27.22 36.23 2.01
C THR A 17 25.68 36.02 1.88
N ALA A 18 25.10 36.34 0.70
CA ALA A 18 23.67 36.26 0.49
C ALA A 18 23.16 34.93 -0.10
N ILE A 19 24.06 33.94 -0.32
CA ILE A 19 23.68 32.69 -1.01
C ILE A 19 23.64 31.48 -0.06
N SER A 20 23.58 31.66 1.25
CA SER A 20 23.65 30.57 2.21
C SER A 20 22.37 30.34 3.02
N PHE A 21 21.20 30.69 2.48
CA PHE A 21 19.93 30.24 3.06
C PHE A 21 19.08 29.56 1.98
N THR A 22 19.61 28.56 1.29
CA THR A 22 18.77 27.46 0.88
C THR A 22 18.45 26.67 2.13
N SER A 23 17.44 27.14 2.87
CA SER A 23 16.70 26.32 3.79
C SER A 23 16.33 25.05 3.03
N CYS A 24 16.96 23.94 3.33
CA CYS A 24 16.33 22.65 3.19
C CYS A 24 15.09 22.73 4.07
N SER A 25 13.97 23.17 3.50
CA SER A 25 12.69 22.77 4.04
C SER A 25 12.76 21.23 4.01
N ASN A 26 12.85 20.63 5.19
CA ASN A 26 12.32 19.31 5.41
C ASN A 26 10.84 19.45 5.03
N ALA A 27 10.55 19.34 3.74
CA ALA A 27 9.25 18.94 3.27
C ALA A 27 9.10 17.55 3.91
N LYS A 28 8.45 17.53 5.10
CA LYS A 28 7.81 16.33 5.59
C LYS A 28 7.06 15.83 4.36
N PRO A 29 7.31 14.59 3.86
CA PRO A 29 6.45 14.07 2.83
C PRO A 29 5.04 14.31 3.36
N GLU A 30 4.20 15.01 2.61
CA GLU A 30 2.78 14.97 2.91
C GLU A 30 2.50 13.48 2.97
N GLU A 31 2.10 13.01 4.16
CA GLU A 31 1.57 11.66 4.30
C GLU A 31 0.33 11.66 3.41
N GLY A 32 0.51 11.27 2.15
CA GLY A 32 -0.57 10.90 1.28
C GLY A 32 -1.42 9.93 2.11
N SER A 33 -2.72 10.13 2.15
CA SER A 33 -3.59 9.33 3.00
C SER A 33 -3.41 7.86 2.63
N VAL A 34 -2.61 7.16 3.44
CA VAL A 34 -2.34 5.74 3.22
C VAL A 34 -3.53 4.96 3.77
N THR A 35 -4.17 4.20 2.91
CA THR A 35 -5.23 3.28 3.29
C THR A 35 -4.65 1.91 3.57
N ARG A 36 -5.10 1.28 4.63
CA ARG A 36 -4.69 -0.06 5.05
C ARG A 36 -5.80 -1.04 4.76
N MET A 37 -5.49 -2.11 4.04
CA MET A 37 -6.35 -3.24 3.78
C MET A 37 -5.76 -4.49 4.44
N THR A 38 -6.55 -5.20 5.23
CA THR A 38 -6.18 -6.50 5.79
C THR A 38 -7.10 -7.57 5.21
N VAL A 39 -6.51 -8.64 4.70
CA VAL A 39 -7.18 -9.84 4.19
C VAL A 39 -6.80 -10.99 5.11
N ASP A 40 -7.81 -11.59 5.74
CA ASP A 40 -7.66 -12.70 6.67
C ASP A 40 -8.46 -13.92 6.16
N ILE A 41 -7.74 -14.89 5.66
CA ILE A 41 -8.23 -16.20 5.20
C ILE A 41 -7.69 -17.28 6.15
N ASN A 42 -6.77 -16.87 7.05
CA ASN A 42 -5.87 -17.74 7.81
C ASN A 42 -4.99 -18.61 6.89
N PRO A 43 -4.29 -17.97 5.91
CA PRO A 43 -3.29 -16.87 6.07
C PRO A 43 -3.85 -15.46 6.23
N SER A 44 -3.07 -14.58 6.87
CA SER A 44 -3.43 -13.18 7.11
C SER A 44 -2.36 -12.23 6.61
N VAL A 45 -2.76 -11.25 5.78
CA VAL A 45 -1.87 -10.31 5.08
C VAL A 45 -2.42 -8.89 5.11
N GLU A 46 -1.53 -7.94 5.34
CA GLU A 46 -1.82 -6.50 5.31
C GLU A 46 -1.21 -5.86 4.07
N PHE A 47 -1.97 -4.98 3.45
CA PHE A 47 -1.58 -4.16 2.31
C PHE A 47 -1.70 -2.67 2.65
N MET A 48 -0.69 -1.89 2.27
CA MET A 48 -0.75 -0.44 2.31
C MET A 48 -1.01 0.08 0.91
N ILE A 49 -1.99 0.98 0.78
CA ILE A 49 -2.50 1.50 -0.50
C ILE A 49 -2.29 3.00 -0.50
N ASP A 50 -1.74 3.55 -1.57
CA ASP A 50 -1.53 4.97 -1.77
C ASP A 50 -2.79 5.69 -2.30
N ASP A 51 -2.68 7.01 -2.49
CA ASP A 51 -3.73 7.88 -3.03
C ASP A 51 -4.00 7.65 -4.54
N GLN A 52 -3.16 6.87 -5.22
CA GLN A 52 -3.34 6.45 -6.61
C GLN A 52 -4.00 5.07 -6.74
N ASN A 53 -4.54 4.52 -5.64
CA ASN A 53 -5.13 3.19 -5.57
C ASN A 53 -4.13 2.07 -5.94
N LYS A 54 -2.87 2.20 -5.48
CA LYS A 54 -1.83 1.20 -5.71
C LYS A 54 -1.28 0.65 -4.40
N ILE A 55 -1.01 -0.64 -4.39
CA ILE A 55 -0.30 -1.31 -3.29
C ILE A 55 1.14 -0.79 -3.26
N ILE A 56 1.55 -0.23 -2.13
CA ILE A 56 2.92 0.26 -1.88
C ILE A 56 3.71 -0.62 -0.91
N SER A 57 3.00 -1.44 -0.14
CA SER A 57 3.63 -2.39 0.79
C SER A 57 2.71 -3.58 1.04
N VAL A 58 3.31 -4.74 1.28
CA VAL A 58 2.64 -5.97 1.71
C VAL A 58 3.36 -6.54 2.93
N THR A 59 2.61 -6.97 3.95
CA THR A 59 3.13 -7.50 5.20
C THR A 59 2.32 -8.71 5.62
N ALA A 60 2.97 -9.85 5.81
CA ALA A 60 2.34 -11.02 6.42
C ALA A 60 2.07 -10.75 7.91
N LEU A 61 0.90 -11.11 8.39
CA LEU A 61 0.50 -10.95 9.80
C LEU A 61 0.64 -12.26 10.60
N ASN A 62 0.84 -13.39 9.91
CA ASN A 62 1.11 -14.70 10.51
C ASN A 62 2.05 -15.52 9.61
N ASP A 63 2.47 -16.69 10.10
CA ASP A 63 3.40 -17.57 9.39
C ASP A 63 2.82 -18.07 8.06
N ASP A 64 1.54 -18.44 8.03
CA ASP A 64 0.85 -18.86 6.81
C ASP A 64 0.78 -17.73 5.78
N GLY A 65 0.56 -16.50 6.22
CA GLY A 65 0.64 -15.32 5.36
C GLY A 65 2.02 -15.14 4.76
N SER A 66 3.08 -15.39 5.55
CA SER A 66 4.46 -15.31 5.05
C SER A 66 4.75 -16.36 3.98
N ILE A 67 4.21 -17.57 4.15
CA ILE A 67 4.34 -18.65 3.16
C ILE A 67 3.56 -18.28 1.88
N LEU A 68 2.35 -17.76 2.03
CA LEU A 68 1.46 -17.46 0.89
C LEU A 68 2.02 -16.38 -0.02
N ILE A 69 2.64 -15.32 0.53
CA ILE A 69 3.12 -14.18 -0.27
C ILE A 69 4.57 -14.34 -0.78
N VAL A 70 5.26 -15.43 -0.41
CA VAL A 70 6.65 -15.66 -0.84
C VAL A 70 6.73 -15.81 -2.36
N GLY A 71 7.55 -14.96 -2.97
CA GLY A 71 7.77 -14.96 -4.42
C GLY A 71 6.71 -14.23 -5.24
N GLU A 72 5.66 -13.72 -4.59
CA GLU A 72 4.58 -12.99 -5.24
C GLU A 72 4.83 -11.49 -5.32
N VAL A 73 4.33 -10.84 -6.38
CA VAL A 73 4.51 -9.40 -6.60
C VAL A 73 3.16 -8.69 -6.48
N PHE A 74 2.92 -8.08 -5.32
CA PHE A 74 1.72 -7.29 -5.04
C PHE A 74 1.94 -5.79 -5.24
N VAL A 75 3.17 -5.30 -4.97
CA VAL A 75 3.48 -3.86 -5.07
C VAL A 75 3.26 -3.36 -6.50
N GLY A 76 2.54 -2.24 -6.63
CA GLY A 76 2.14 -1.64 -7.90
C GLY A 76 0.82 -2.15 -8.48
N LYS A 77 0.25 -3.23 -7.93
CA LYS A 77 -1.10 -3.70 -8.29
C LYS A 77 -2.19 -2.84 -7.65
N THR A 78 -3.42 -2.98 -8.14
CA THR A 78 -4.60 -2.42 -7.46
C THR A 78 -5.04 -3.34 -6.31
N PRO A 79 -5.83 -2.84 -5.34
CA PRO A 79 -6.41 -3.67 -4.29
C PRO A 79 -7.26 -4.83 -4.82
N GLU A 80 -8.00 -4.60 -5.92
CA GLU A 80 -8.84 -5.61 -6.57
C GLU A 80 -7.98 -6.72 -7.22
N GLU A 81 -6.86 -6.36 -7.84
CA GLU A 81 -5.88 -7.34 -8.35
C GLU A 81 -5.24 -8.13 -7.21
N ALA A 82 -4.96 -7.45 -6.08
CA ALA A 82 -4.35 -8.09 -4.92
C ALA A 82 -5.30 -9.08 -4.24
N ILE A 83 -6.59 -8.76 -4.08
CA ILE A 83 -7.55 -9.69 -3.49
C ILE A 83 -7.80 -10.89 -4.41
N GLU A 84 -7.88 -10.69 -5.72
CA GLU A 84 -7.98 -11.80 -6.68
C GLU A 84 -6.79 -12.76 -6.56
N MET A 85 -5.57 -12.22 -6.49
CA MET A 85 -4.36 -13.02 -6.27
C MET A 85 -4.41 -13.75 -4.93
N MET A 86 -4.78 -13.08 -3.84
CA MET A 86 -4.84 -13.69 -2.49
C MET A 86 -5.81 -14.85 -2.45
N VAL A 87 -7.02 -14.69 -2.99
CA VAL A 87 -8.04 -15.74 -3.04
C VAL A 87 -7.59 -16.91 -3.90
N THR A 88 -6.98 -16.64 -5.06
CA THR A 88 -6.46 -17.68 -5.96
C THR A 88 -5.32 -18.46 -5.31
N LEU A 89 -4.34 -17.77 -4.72
CA LEU A 89 -3.23 -18.42 -4.01
C LEU A 89 -3.71 -19.24 -2.82
N ALA A 90 -4.69 -18.74 -2.06
CA ALA A 90 -5.26 -19.47 -0.94
C ALA A 90 -6.01 -20.73 -1.40
N SER A 91 -6.67 -20.69 -2.56
CA SER A 91 -7.28 -21.87 -3.19
C SER A 91 -6.22 -22.88 -3.66
N ASP A 92 -5.20 -22.41 -4.38
CA ASP A 92 -4.14 -23.26 -4.94
C ASP A 92 -3.31 -23.96 -3.85
N THR A 93 -3.18 -23.32 -2.68
CA THR A 93 -2.44 -23.85 -1.52
C THR A 93 -3.32 -24.60 -0.51
N GLY A 94 -4.63 -24.67 -0.74
CA GLY A 94 -5.57 -25.44 0.08
C GLY A 94 -6.06 -24.75 1.35
N TYR A 95 -5.82 -23.44 1.50
CA TYR A 95 -6.42 -22.64 2.58
C TYR A 95 -7.90 -22.31 2.31
N LEU A 96 -8.31 -22.34 1.04
CA LEU A 96 -9.70 -22.30 0.62
C LEU A 96 -10.01 -23.59 -0.14
N VAL A 97 -11.11 -24.25 0.20
CA VAL A 97 -11.48 -25.56 -0.31
C VAL A 97 -12.64 -25.43 -1.32
N GLN A 98 -12.47 -26.01 -2.50
CA GLN A 98 -13.50 -26.05 -3.54
C GLN A 98 -14.62 -27.04 -3.20
N GLY A 99 -15.80 -26.79 -3.75
CA GLY A 99 -16.96 -27.69 -3.65
C GLY A 99 -17.78 -27.51 -2.38
N ASN A 100 -18.26 -28.61 -1.80
CA ASN A 100 -19.22 -28.62 -0.68
C ASN A 100 -18.57 -28.53 0.71
N ALA A 101 -17.45 -27.82 0.85
CA ALA A 101 -16.90 -27.51 2.16
C ALA A 101 -17.95 -26.68 2.95
N GLU A 102 -18.03 -26.88 4.27
CA GLU A 102 -18.92 -26.07 5.08
C GLU A 102 -18.48 -24.59 5.01
N ALA A 103 -19.41 -23.65 4.87
CA ALA A 103 -19.14 -22.22 4.72
C ALA A 103 -18.27 -21.63 5.85
N SER A 104 -18.21 -22.30 7.01
CA SER A 104 -17.33 -21.97 8.13
C SER A 104 -15.84 -22.21 7.86
N GLU A 105 -15.49 -23.03 6.86
CA GLU A 105 -14.10 -23.38 6.51
C GLU A 105 -13.52 -22.41 5.46
N ASN A 106 -14.38 -21.74 4.69
CA ASN A 106 -14.00 -20.83 3.61
C ASN A 106 -14.35 -19.38 3.95
N THR A 107 -13.75 -18.82 4.98
CA THR A 107 -14.02 -17.43 5.39
C THR A 107 -12.92 -16.49 4.92
N VAL A 108 -13.31 -15.47 4.15
CA VAL A 108 -12.44 -14.35 3.76
C VAL A 108 -12.91 -13.10 4.50
N LYS A 109 -12.14 -12.63 5.49
CA LYS A 109 -12.42 -11.38 6.20
C LYS A 109 -11.61 -10.26 5.62
N ILE A 110 -12.29 -9.19 5.23
CA ILE A 110 -11.65 -7.99 4.68
C ILE A 110 -11.91 -6.82 5.62
N SER A 111 -10.85 -6.15 6.03
CA SER A 111 -10.91 -4.93 6.83
C SER A 111 -10.16 -3.82 6.08
N VAL A 112 -10.79 -2.64 5.98
CA VAL A 112 -10.18 -1.46 5.38
C VAL A 112 -10.22 -0.33 6.39
N SER A 113 -9.11 0.38 6.56
CA SER A 113 -8.99 1.55 7.44
C SER A 113 -8.21 2.67 6.74
N GLY A 114 -8.69 3.90 6.88
CA GLY A 114 -8.16 5.08 6.21
C GLY A 114 -9.16 6.22 6.22
N ASP A 115 -9.14 7.09 5.21
CA ASP A 115 -10.20 8.08 5.02
C ASP A 115 -11.55 7.38 4.89
N SER A 116 -12.54 7.78 5.72
CA SER A 116 -13.76 6.99 5.94
C SER A 116 -14.55 6.72 4.66
N LYS A 117 -14.69 7.73 3.80
CA LYS A 117 -15.49 7.59 2.58
C LYS A 117 -14.81 6.70 1.53
N TYR A 118 -13.50 6.89 1.32
CA TYR A 118 -12.72 6.07 0.41
C TYR A 118 -12.61 4.63 0.93
N ALA A 119 -12.37 4.45 2.23
CA ALA A 119 -12.25 3.13 2.85
C ALA A 119 -13.55 2.30 2.76
N GLU A 120 -14.72 2.94 2.90
CA GLU A 120 -16.01 2.27 2.74
C GLU A 120 -16.22 1.80 1.30
N GLN A 121 -16.01 2.68 0.31
CA GLN A 121 -16.14 2.31 -1.09
C GLN A 121 -15.16 1.20 -1.48
N LEU A 122 -13.90 1.35 -1.10
CA LEU A 122 -12.86 0.36 -1.36
C LEU A 122 -13.22 -1.01 -0.77
N LYS A 123 -13.76 -1.03 0.45
CA LYS A 123 -14.19 -2.27 1.08
C LYS A 123 -15.32 -2.96 0.31
N GLU A 124 -16.29 -2.21 -0.22
CA GLU A 124 -17.36 -2.76 -1.06
C GLU A 124 -16.79 -3.36 -2.33
N ASP A 125 -15.95 -2.62 -3.07
CA ASP A 125 -15.35 -3.04 -4.33
C ASP A 125 -14.50 -4.32 -4.16
N ILE A 126 -13.68 -4.37 -3.10
CA ILE A 126 -12.82 -5.54 -2.81
C ILE A 126 -13.68 -6.74 -2.39
N THR A 127 -14.75 -6.52 -1.61
CA THR A 127 -15.64 -7.60 -1.18
C THR A 127 -16.38 -8.20 -2.38
N GLU A 128 -16.86 -7.37 -3.30
CA GLU A 128 -17.46 -7.83 -4.56
C GLU A 128 -16.46 -8.65 -5.37
N LYS A 129 -15.24 -8.14 -5.57
CA LYS A 129 -14.19 -8.84 -6.30
C LYS A 129 -13.80 -10.18 -5.66
N ALA A 130 -13.70 -10.23 -4.33
CA ALA A 130 -13.42 -11.47 -3.59
C ALA A 130 -14.53 -12.51 -3.85
N ASN A 131 -15.80 -12.10 -3.73
CA ASN A 131 -16.94 -12.97 -3.97
C ASN A 131 -17.00 -13.49 -5.41
N ASP A 132 -16.69 -12.64 -6.39
CA ASP A 132 -16.66 -13.06 -7.79
C ASP A 132 -15.52 -14.05 -8.06
N THR A 133 -14.36 -13.85 -7.44
CA THR A 133 -13.24 -14.78 -7.53
C THR A 133 -13.57 -16.12 -6.88
N LEU A 134 -14.18 -16.11 -5.68
CA LEU A 134 -14.62 -17.34 -5.00
C LEU A 134 -15.61 -18.14 -5.86
N LYS A 135 -16.59 -17.46 -6.46
CA LYS A 135 -17.56 -18.09 -7.39
C LYS A 135 -16.87 -18.68 -8.62
N ALA A 136 -15.92 -17.95 -9.20
CA ALA A 136 -15.19 -18.42 -10.38
C ALA A 136 -14.35 -19.68 -10.09
N LEU A 137 -13.91 -19.84 -8.84
CA LEU A 137 -13.15 -21.00 -8.35
C LEU A 137 -14.03 -22.13 -7.78
N ASP A 138 -15.37 -22.01 -7.85
CA ASP A 138 -16.34 -22.95 -7.25
C ASP A 138 -16.13 -23.15 -5.74
N ILE A 139 -15.85 -22.04 -5.04
CA ILE A 139 -15.67 -22.00 -3.58
C ILE A 139 -16.92 -21.39 -2.96
N ASN A 140 -17.55 -22.13 -2.05
CA ASN A 140 -18.66 -21.64 -1.24
C ASN A 140 -18.12 -21.03 0.05
N GLY A 141 -18.34 -19.73 0.26
CA GLY A 141 -17.91 -18.98 1.44
C GLY A 141 -19.04 -18.16 2.04
#